data_d6ca670e8927fdc801fdf3d03e585d86
#
_entry.id   d6ca670e8927fdc801fdf3d03e585d86
#
_cell.length_a   1.000
_cell.length_b   1.000
_cell.length_c   1.000
_cell.angle_alpha   90.00
_cell.angle_beta   90.00
_cell.angle_gamma   90.00
#
_symmetry.space_group_name_H-M   'P 1'
#
loop_
_entity.id
_entity.type
_entity.pdbx_description
1 polymer ?
#
loop_
_entity_poly.entity_id
_entity_poly.type
_entity_poly.pdbx_seq_one_letter_code
_entity_poly.pdbx_strand_id
1 'polypeptide(L)'
;MITKVKDLPYKRATVEELAQAYGRFEEAVKAATSADQVLQARKDFLEGGICDFVTASALAQCRFTLDMNDEFYKQEQDYYDENGPLASNLMVKMADLMLNSPYRAELEKALPATVYLNYDIAKKAHSEAIIADEQEENALVTEYSQLMSGIMLVWQGEKKPLSFVRGFLEDQDRSVRAAAAEAIGKGLESVSDQLDKYYDDLVKVRDRMAKKMGYENYIELGYYRMGRIDYNKEMVEKFRANVLESIVPAVKAIKAGVAEKLGIDQIMIYDNDIVSAEGNPRPMGDKEQIFAAARQMYNEMNPEIGAFMEAMQEAEAFDVEPRIGKWGGGYCTNFARFKQPFILANFNGSSGDIDVMTHEFGHAWAMHKANYQGDPECDVGSMETAETHSMSMEFFSWPWMHLFFADAKAYCRKHLSDALTFIPYGVIVDEYQHRVYAQPDMTPAERNQVWLELEGKYRPYLSYQGIPYLEKGTRW
;
A
#
# COMPACT_ATOMS: atom_id res chain seq x y z
N MET A 1 -21.51 -22.19 -8.12
CA MET A 1 -20.21 -22.29 -8.82
C MET A 1 -19.53 -20.97 -8.56
N ILE A 2 -18.34 -20.99 -7.96
CA ILE A 2 -17.58 -19.77 -7.66
C ILE A 2 -17.06 -19.21 -8.99
N THR A 3 -17.29 -17.94 -9.26
CA THR A 3 -16.76 -17.27 -10.46
C THR A 3 -15.27 -16.96 -10.25
N LYS A 4 -14.43 -17.36 -11.19
CA LYS A 4 -13.00 -17.05 -11.13
C LYS A 4 -12.76 -15.57 -11.38
N VAL A 5 -11.77 -14.98 -10.69
CA VAL A 5 -11.46 -13.54 -10.81
C VAL A 5 -11.16 -13.14 -12.26
N LYS A 6 -10.43 -13.97 -13.01
CA LYS A 6 -10.15 -13.73 -14.43
C LYS A 6 -11.40 -13.65 -15.31
N ASP A 7 -12.49 -14.32 -14.91
CA ASP A 7 -13.76 -14.39 -15.65
C ASP A 7 -14.78 -13.34 -15.18
N LEU A 8 -14.44 -12.51 -14.19
CA LEU A 8 -15.32 -11.41 -13.76
C LEU A 8 -15.57 -10.46 -14.93
N PRO A 9 -16.86 -10.14 -15.21
CA PRO A 9 -17.16 -9.24 -16.31
C PRO A 9 -16.65 -7.84 -16.01
N TYR A 10 -15.98 -7.24 -16.98
CA TYR A 10 -15.57 -5.85 -16.94
C TYR A 10 -16.49 -5.01 -17.81
N LYS A 11 -17.03 -3.95 -17.24
CA LYS A 11 -17.70 -2.87 -17.94
C LYS A 11 -17.25 -1.56 -17.29
N ARG A 12 -16.75 -0.62 -18.10
CA ARG A 12 -16.44 0.72 -17.60
C ARG A 12 -17.70 1.31 -16.98
N ALA A 13 -17.61 1.72 -15.71
CA ALA A 13 -18.62 2.57 -15.09
C ALA A 13 -18.17 4.02 -15.27
N THR A 14 -19.02 4.84 -15.91
CA THR A 14 -18.64 6.20 -16.25
C THR A 14 -18.97 7.17 -15.12
N VAL A 15 -18.24 8.30 -15.06
CA VAL A 15 -18.53 9.36 -14.10
C VAL A 15 -19.90 10.00 -14.38
N GLU A 16 -20.38 9.98 -15.62
CA GLU A 16 -21.71 10.46 -16.01
C GLU A 16 -22.81 9.54 -15.44
N GLU A 17 -22.63 8.21 -15.50
CA GLU A 17 -23.55 7.24 -14.86
C GLU A 17 -23.58 7.47 -13.34
N LEU A 18 -22.40 7.70 -12.72
CA LEU A 18 -22.28 8.01 -11.30
C LEU A 18 -22.96 9.36 -10.95
N ALA A 19 -22.77 10.40 -11.77
CA ALA A 19 -23.40 11.70 -11.58
C ALA A 19 -24.93 11.62 -11.68
N GLN A 20 -25.45 10.78 -12.57
CA GLN A 20 -26.90 10.51 -12.65
C GLN A 20 -27.41 9.78 -11.39
N ALA A 21 -26.64 8.82 -10.86
CA ALA A 21 -26.98 8.15 -9.62
C ALA A 21 -26.97 9.14 -8.44
N TYR A 22 -25.98 10.04 -8.38
CA TYR A 22 -25.92 11.12 -7.40
C TYR A 22 -27.14 12.06 -7.53
N GLY A 23 -27.52 12.44 -8.73
CA GLY A 23 -28.70 13.30 -8.94
C GLY A 23 -29.99 12.67 -8.38
N ARG A 24 -30.19 11.37 -8.58
CA ARG A 24 -31.33 10.64 -7.97
C ARG A 24 -31.25 10.62 -6.44
N PHE A 25 -30.07 10.41 -5.89
CA PHE A 25 -29.82 10.49 -4.44
C PHE A 25 -30.15 11.88 -3.89
N GLU A 26 -29.65 12.94 -4.51
CA GLU A 26 -29.87 14.32 -4.09
C GLU A 26 -31.37 14.69 -4.12
N GLU A 27 -32.09 14.33 -5.18
CA GLU A 27 -33.54 14.51 -5.29
C GLU A 27 -34.29 13.76 -4.19
N ALA A 28 -33.93 12.50 -3.93
CA ALA A 28 -34.55 11.68 -2.89
C ALA A 28 -34.32 12.25 -1.49
N VAL A 29 -33.08 12.72 -1.19
CA VAL A 29 -32.77 13.36 0.10
C VAL A 29 -33.54 14.68 0.28
N LYS A 30 -33.65 15.52 -0.77
CA LYS A 30 -34.39 16.77 -0.73
C LYS A 30 -35.90 16.55 -0.55
N ALA A 31 -36.47 15.46 -1.07
CA ALA A 31 -37.88 15.08 -0.95
C ALA A 31 -38.18 14.31 0.34
N ALA A 32 -37.18 13.86 1.08
CA ALA A 32 -37.34 13.03 2.26
C ALA A 32 -38.11 13.73 3.37
N THR A 33 -39.03 13.00 4.01
CA THR A 33 -39.85 13.44 5.14
C THR A 33 -39.50 12.72 6.44
N SER A 34 -38.47 11.85 6.42
CA SER A 34 -37.95 11.12 7.59
C SER A 34 -36.47 10.74 7.38
N ALA A 35 -35.78 10.45 8.50
CA ALA A 35 -34.40 9.92 8.48
C ALA A 35 -34.30 8.59 7.72
N ASP A 36 -35.29 7.71 7.84
CA ASP A 36 -35.31 6.41 7.14
C ASP A 36 -35.28 6.56 5.62
N GLN A 37 -35.97 7.57 5.08
CA GLN A 37 -35.93 7.83 3.64
C GLN A 37 -34.56 8.34 3.19
N VAL A 38 -33.86 9.14 4.01
CA VAL A 38 -32.49 9.58 3.73
C VAL A 38 -31.54 8.39 3.79
N LEU A 39 -31.65 7.51 4.80
CA LEU A 39 -30.85 6.28 4.91
C LEU A 39 -31.05 5.37 3.70
N GLN A 40 -32.29 5.21 3.24
CA GLN A 40 -32.56 4.39 2.05
C GLN A 40 -31.94 5.00 0.79
N ALA A 41 -32.08 6.32 0.60
CA ALA A 41 -31.48 7.01 -0.55
C ALA A 41 -29.93 6.89 -0.54
N ARG A 42 -29.31 7.05 0.64
CA ARG A 42 -27.88 6.83 0.82
C ARG A 42 -27.47 5.39 0.44
N LYS A 43 -28.20 4.41 0.97
CA LYS A 43 -27.94 3.00 0.66
C LYS A 43 -28.03 2.71 -0.82
N ASP A 44 -29.08 3.18 -1.49
CA ASP A 44 -29.29 2.97 -2.93
C ASP A 44 -28.15 3.59 -3.76
N PHE A 45 -27.64 4.75 -3.35
CA PHE A 45 -26.51 5.39 -4.02
C PHE A 45 -25.19 4.64 -3.81
N LEU A 46 -24.89 4.23 -2.57
CA LEU A 46 -23.66 3.51 -2.23
C LEU A 46 -23.63 2.10 -2.85
N GLU A 47 -24.71 1.32 -2.69
CA GLU A 47 -24.80 -0.04 -3.23
C GLU A 47 -25.02 -0.06 -4.76
N GLY A 48 -25.45 1.05 -5.35
CA GLY A 48 -25.62 1.24 -6.79
C GLY A 48 -24.41 1.91 -7.43
N GLY A 49 -24.52 3.21 -7.68
CA GLY A 49 -23.55 3.97 -8.47
C GLY A 49 -22.13 3.92 -7.97
N ILE A 50 -21.92 4.07 -6.65
CA ILE A 50 -20.57 4.02 -6.06
C ILE A 50 -19.99 2.62 -6.18
N CYS A 51 -20.74 1.58 -5.79
CA CYS A 51 -20.28 0.20 -5.87
C CYS A 51 -19.89 -0.20 -7.30
N ASP A 52 -20.65 0.24 -8.31
CA ASP A 52 -20.33 -0.01 -9.72
C ASP A 52 -19.04 0.70 -10.14
N PHE A 53 -18.90 1.99 -9.78
CA PHE A 53 -17.72 2.79 -10.14
C PHE A 53 -16.42 2.25 -9.50
N VAL A 54 -16.43 2.00 -8.18
CA VAL A 54 -15.24 1.50 -7.47
C VAL A 54 -14.88 0.08 -7.91
N THR A 55 -15.88 -0.76 -8.24
CA THR A 55 -15.61 -2.11 -8.75
C THR A 55 -14.96 -2.08 -10.13
N ALA A 56 -15.45 -1.24 -11.02
CA ALA A 56 -14.90 -1.12 -12.36
C ALA A 56 -13.49 -0.52 -12.32
N SER A 57 -13.25 0.51 -11.49
CA SER A 57 -11.93 1.08 -11.26
C SER A 57 -10.95 0.04 -10.71
N ALA A 58 -11.34 -0.71 -9.67
CA ALA A 58 -10.50 -1.75 -9.07
C ALA A 58 -10.17 -2.88 -10.05
N LEU A 59 -11.12 -3.29 -10.90
CA LEU A 59 -10.88 -4.28 -11.96
C LEU A 59 -9.93 -3.75 -13.04
N ALA A 60 -10.09 -2.49 -13.46
CA ALA A 60 -9.19 -1.85 -14.43
C ALA A 60 -7.77 -1.80 -13.89
N GLN A 61 -7.58 -1.27 -12.68
CA GLN A 61 -6.28 -1.20 -12.00
C GLN A 61 -5.65 -2.59 -11.83
N CYS A 62 -6.42 -3.57 -11.34
CA CYS A 62 -5.94 -4.92 -11.15
C CYS A 62 -5.43 -5.53 -12.46
N ARG A 63 -6.19 -5.44 -13.54
CA ARG A 63 -5.80 -6.00 -14.83
C ARG A 63 -4.65 -5.25 -15.48
N PHE A 64 -4.57 -3.94 -15.31
CA PHE A 64 -3.42 -3.14 -15.72
C PHE A 64 -2.15 -3.54 -14.95
N THR A 65 -2.21 -3.70 -13.62
CA THR A 65 -1.04 -4.11 -12.82
C THR A 65 -0.63 -5.57 -13.04
N LEU A 66 -1.55 -6.43 -13.49
CA LEU A 66 -1.23 -7.79 -13.93
C LEU A 66 -0.43 -7.82 -15.23
N ASP A 67 -0.66 -6.88 -16.13
CA ASP A 67 0.13 -6.66 -17.35
C ASP A 67 0.09 -5.18 -17.76
N MET A 68 1.12 -4.43 -17.36
CA MET A 68 1.24 -2.99 -17.65
C MET A 68 1.52 -2.68 -19.14
N ASN A 69 1.68 -3.72 -19.98
CA ASN A 69 1.78 -3.59 -21.44
C ASN A 69 0.43 -3.77 -22.14
N ASP A 70 -0.65 -4.10 -21.42
CA ASP A 70 -1.99 -4.20 -21.98
C ASP A 70 -2.55 -2.79 -22.26
N GLU A 71 -2.57 -2.43 -23.54
CA GLU A 71 -3.00 -1.11 -24.00
C GLU A 71 -4.47 -0.81 -23.66
N PHE A 72 -5.36 -1.82 -23.62
CA PHE A 72 -6.75 -1.62 -23.25
C PHE A 72 -6.86 -1.25 -21.76
N TYR A 73 -6.26 -2.03 -20.86
CA TYR A 73 -6.32 -1.74 -19.43
C TYR A 73 -5.48 -0.52 -19.02
N LYS A 74 -4.46 -0.16 -19.79
CA LYS A 74 -3.80 1.13 -19.65
C LYS A 74 -4.77 2.28 -19.89
N GLN A 75 -5.53 2.25 -20.99
CA GLN A 75 -6.52 3.29 -21.30
C GLN A 75 -7.67 3.31 -20.26
N GLU A 76 -8.04 2.16 -19.70
CA GLU A 76 -9.01 2.11 -18.60
C GLU A 76 -8.45 2.71 -17.31
N GLN A 77 -7.17 2.46 -16.99
CA GLN A 77 -6.48 3.11 -15.86
C GLN A 77 -6.43 4.64 -16.06
N ASP A 78 -5.98 5.09 -17.22
CA ASP A 78 -5.93 6.52 -17.59
C ASP A 78 -7.32 7.17 -17.42
N TYR A 79 -8.40 6.46 -17.81
CA TYR A 79 -9.77 6.93 -17.61
C TYR A 79 -10.11 7.14 -16.13
N TYR A 80 -9.77 6.19 -15.24
CA TYR A 80 -10.05 6.33 -13.80
C TYR A 80 -9.10 7.29 -13.11
N ASP A 81 -7.87 7.47 -13.57
CA ASP A 81 -6.96 8.52 -13.11
C ASP A 81 -7.55 9.93 -13.37
N GLU A 82 -8.17 10.12 -14.52
CA GLU A 82 -8.83 11.38 -14.90
C GLU A 82 -10.17 11.57 -14.17
N ASN A 83 -10.98 10.52 -14.03
CA ASN A 83 -12.37 10.62 -13.55
C ASN A 83 -12.57 10.29 -12.08
N GLY A 84 -11.58 9.69 -11.41
CA GLY A 84 -11.59 9.42 -9.97
C GLY A 84 -11.80 10.67 -9.12
N PRO A 85 -11.07 11.78 -9.37
CA PRO A 85 -11.29 13.05 -8.67
C PRO A 85 -12.70 13.62 -8.83
N LEU A 86 -13.33 13.42 -9.98
CA LEU A 86 -14.73 13.82 -10.21
C LEU A 86 -15.69 12.95 -9.38
N ALA A 87 -15.43 11.65 -9.27
CA ALA A 87 -16.19 10.75 -8.41
C ALA A 87 -16.02 11.14 -6.93
N SER A 88 -14.79 11.45 -6.48
CA SER A 88 -14.51 11.95 -5.13
C SER A 88 -15.29 13.23 -4.82
N ASN A 89 -15.41 14.14 -5.78
CA ASN A 89 -16.22 15.35 -5.63
C ASN A 89 -17.71 15.04 -5.40
N LEU A 90 -18.25 14.01 -6.05
CA LEU A 90 -19.65 13.57 -5.81
C LEU A 90 -19.80 13.01 -4.39
N MET A 91 -18.80 12.29 -3.86
CA MET A 91 -18.81 11.81 -2.48
C MET A 91 -18.74 12.96 -1.47
N VAL A 92 -17.97 14.01 -1.74
CA VAL A 92 -17.94 15.21 -0.89
C VAL A 92 -19.30 15.94 -0.92
N LYS A 93 -19.96 16.02 -2.09
CA LYS A 93 -21.32 16.57 -2.19
C LYS A 93 -22.34 15.72 -1.43
N MET A 94 -22.23 14.38 -1.45
CA MET A 94 -23.04 13.50 -0.62
C MET A 94 -22.80 13.77 0.87
N ALA A 95 -21.52 13.83 1.30
CA ALA A 95 -21.15 14.15 2.68
C ALA A 95 -21.76 15.47 3.13
N ASP A 96 -21.74 16.51 2.29
CA ASP A 96 -22.33 17.81 2.58
C ASP A 96 -23.86 17.74 2.77
N LEU A 97 -24.55 16.99 1.93
CA LEU A 97 -26.01 16.77 2.11
C LEU A 97 -26.32 16.03 3.41
N MET A 98 -25.50 15.02 3.79
CA MET A 98 -25.68 14.28 5.04
C MET A 98 -25.40 15.14 6.27
N LEU A 99 -24.33 15.95 6.24
CA LEU A 99 -23.96 16.86 7.33
C LEU A 99 -24.98 17.96 7.57
N ASN A 100 -25.62 18.45 6.51
CA ASN A 100 -26.61 19.53 6.56
C ASN A 100 -28.07 19.02 6.58
N SER A 101 -28.28 17.72 6.72
CA SER A 101 -29.61 17.12 6.75
C SER A 101 -30.43 17.63 7.95
N PRO A 102 -31.73 17.96 7.78
CA PRO A 102 -32.61 18.28 8.89
C PRO A 102 -32.80 17.09 9.85
N TYR A 103 -32.48 15.86 9.41
CA TYR A 103 -32.58 14.63 10.19
C TYR A 103 -31.22 14.19 10.78
N ARG A 104 -30.20 15.07 10.79
CA ARG A 104 -28.83 14.72 11.21
C ARG A 104 -28.77 14.00 12.53
N ALA A 105 -29.50 14.44 13.54
CA ALA A 105 -29.47 13.85 14.88
C ALA A 105 -29.99 12.39 14.93
N GLU A 106 -30.92 12.04 14.04
CA GLU A 106 -31.42 10.65 13.90
C GLU A 106 -30.44 9.82 13.07
N LEU A 107 -29.87 10.39 12.00
CA LEU A 107 -28.89 9.73 11.13
C LEU A 107 -27.62 9.38 11.88
N GLU A 108 -27.08 10.28 12.72
CA GLU A 108 -25.90 10.03 13.56
C GLU A 108 -26.12 8.89 14.59
N LYS A 109 -27.38 8.64 14.99
CA LYS A 109 -27.71 7.50 15.86
C LYS A 109 -27.85 6.19 15.11
N ALA A 110 -28.24 6.25 13.84
CA ALA A 110 -28.50 5.08 13.01
C ALA A 110 -27.22 4.57 12.32
N LEU A 111 -26.24 5.44 12.06
CA LEU A 111 -25.00 5.12 11.38
C LEU A 111 -23.84 4.97 12.37
N PRO A 112 -22.78 4.23 12.01
CA PRO A 112 -21.55 4.23 12.79
C PRO A 112 -21.00 5.64 13.00
N ALA A 113 -20.49 5.94 14.19
CA ALA A 113 -19.97 7.28 14.52
C ALA A 113 -18.86 7.74 13.58
N THR A 114 -18.07 6.82 13.04
CA THR A 114 -16.99 7.08 12.09
C THR A 114 -17.48 7.64 10.75
N VAL A 115 -18.71 7.34 10.33
CA VAL A 115 -19.27 7.87 9.05
C VAL A 115 -19.28 9.39 9.03
N TYR A 116 -19.79 10.02 10.09
CA TYR A 116 -19.85 11.48 10.17
C TYR A 116 -18.48 12.14 10.33
N LEU A 117 -17.55 11.48 11.03
CA LEU A 117 -16.15 11.89 11.08
C LEU A 117 -15.49 11.84 9.69
N ASN A 118 -15.78 10.78 8.93
CA ASN A 118 -15.29 10.63 7.56
C ASN A 118 -15.87 11.71 6.63
N TYR A 119 -17.15 12.10 6.79
CA TYR A 119 -17.73 13.20 6.03
C TYR A 119 -17.04 14.54 6.31
N ASP A 120 -16.74 14.83 7.58
CA ASP A 120 -15.99 16.03 7.94
C ASP A 120 -14.58 16.05 7.35
N ILE A 121 -13.89 14.88 7.33
CA ILE A 121 -12.57 14.74 6.73
C ILE A 121 -12.63 14.84 5.22
N ALA A 122 -13.60 14.21 4.56
CA ALA A 122 -13.75 14.26 3.11
C ALA A 122 -13.79 15.71 2.60
N LYS A 123 -14.50 16.60 3.30
CA LYS A 123 -14.55 18.04 2.97
C LYS A 123 -13.22 18.78 3.18
N LYS A 124 -12.36 18.29 4.07
CA LYS A 124 -11.03 18.85 4.31
C LYS A 124 -9.98 18.27 3.35
N ALA A 125 -10.22 17.07 2.86
CA ALA A 125 -9.30 16.34 2.00
C ALA A 125 -9.46 16.66 0.51
N HIS A 126 -10.65 17.10 0.08
CA HIS A 126 -10.98 17.32 -1.32
C HIS A 126 -11.93 18.49 -1.52
N SER A 127 -11.78 19.17 -2.66
CA SER A 127 -12.74 20.16 -3.18
C SER A 127 -12.64 20.23 -4.70
N GLU A 128 -13.66 20.81 -5.32
CA GLU A 128 -13.69 21.04 -6.77
C GLU A 128 -12.50 21.84 -7.31
N ALA A 129 -11.89 22.70 -6.45
CA ALA A 129 -10.76 23.54 -6.81
C ALA A 129 -9.46 22.74 -7.11
N ILE A 130 -9.34 21.50 -6.62
CA ILE A 130 -8.13 20.69 -6.75
C ILE A 130 -8.29 19.51 -7.71
N ILE A 131 -9.45 19.32 -8.35
CA ILE A 131 -9.71 18.20 -9.26
C ILE A 131 -8.63 18.07 -10.33
N ALA A 132 -8.29 19.18 -11.00
CA ALA A 132 -7.26 19.15 -12.05
C ALA A 132 -5.87 18.80 -11.53
N ASP A 133 -5.56 19.17 -10.28
CA ASP A 133 -4.28 18.81 -9.66
C ASP A 133 -4.26 17.33 -9.24
N GLU A 134 -5.38 16.77 -8.79
CA GLU A 134 -5.49 15.35 -8.49
C GLU A 134 -5.40 14.48 -9.76
N GLN A 135 -5.97 14.95 -10.87
CA GLN A 135 -5.80 14.31 -12.18
C GLN A 135 -4.33 14.30 -12.61
N GLU A 136 -3.62 15.42 -12.44
CA GLU A 136 -2.17 15.50 -12.69
C GLU A 136 -1.38 14.57 -11.75
N GLU A 137 -1.70 14.56 -10.45
CA GLU A 137 -1.07 13.66 -9.47
C GLU A 137 -1.24 12.18 -9.87
N ASN A 138 -2.46 11.76 -10.23
CA ASN A 138 -2.75 10.39 -10.62
C ASN A 138 -1.96 9.99 -11.87
N ALA A 139 -1.92 10.84 -12.90
CA ALA A 139 -1.13 10.59 -14.11
C ALA A 139 0.37 10.43 -13.79
N LEU A 140 0.94 11.30 -12.95
CA LEU A 140 2.34 11.21 -12.50
C LEU A 140 2.63 9.89 -11.75
N VAL A 141 1.72 9.44 -10.90
CA VAL A 141 1.86 8.17 -10.16
C VAL A 141 1.82 6.97 -11.12
N THR A 142 0.93 7.00 -12.10
CA THR A 142 0.83 5.94 -13.13
C THR A 142 2.09 5.90 -14.00
N GLU A 143 2.60 7.06 -14.46
CA GLU A 143 3.85 7.16 -15.21
C GLU A 143 5.07 6.68 -14.41
N TYR A 144 5.16 7.06 -13.13
CA TYR A 144 6.20 6.57 -12.22
C TYR A 144 6.16 5.03 -12.10
N SER A 145 4.97 4.46 -11.92
CA SER A 145 4.78 3.02 -11.81
C SER A 145 5.21 2.29 -13.08
N GLN A 146 4.90 2.84 -14.25
CA GLN A 146 5.36 2.32 -15.55
C GLN A 146 6.88 2.40 -15.69
N LEU A 147 7.49 3.54 -15.33
CA LEU A 147 8.94 3.70 -15.35
C LEU A 147 9.61 2.62 -14.49
N MET A 148 9.17 2.45 -13.24
CA MET A 148 9.75 1.48 -12.31
C MET A 148 9.60 0.03 -12.78
N SER A 149 8.45 -0.33 -13.33
CA SER A 149 8.22 -1.69 -13.87
C SER A 149 9.01 -1.96 -15.14
N GLY A 150 9.36 -0.92 -15.90
CA GLY A 150 10.14 -0.98 -17.13
C GLY A 150 11.66 -1.10 -16.90
N ILE A 151 12.17 -0.95 -15.66
CA ILE A 151 13.61 -1.03 -15.38
C ILE A 151 14.10 -2.46 -15.58
N MET A 152 15.00 -2.63 -16.57
CA MET A 152 15.64 -3.89 -16.86
C MET A 152 17.13 -3.83 -16.48
N LEU A 153 17.55 -4.76 -15.64
CA LEU A 153 18.93 -4.87 -15.14
C LEU A 153 19.71 -5.93 -15.92
N VAL A 154 21.00 -5.69 -16.13
CA VAL A 154 21.90 -6.74 -16.62
C VAL A 154 22.35 -7.59 -15.43
N TRP A 155 21.84 -8.81 -15.35
CA TRP A 155 22.14 -9.76 -14.29
C TRP A 155 22.70 -11.06 -14.90
N GLN A 156 23.92 -11.42 -14.55
CA GLN A 156 24.63 -12.61 -15.10
C GLN A 156 24.62 -12.69 -16.62
N GLY A 157 24.71 -11.53 -17.31
CA GLY A 157 24.74 -11.43 -18.78
C GLY A 157 23.37 -11.38 -19.46
N GLU A 158 22.27 -11.48 -18.70
CA GLU A 158 20.91 -11.41 -19.21
C GLU A 158 20.18 -10.17 -18.70
N LYS A 159 19.18 -9.70 -19.46
CA LYS A 159 18.26 -8.65 -19.00
C LYS A 159 17.17 -9.26 -18.10
N LYS A 160 17.06 -8.78 -16.87
CA LYS A 160 16.07 -9.21 -15.88
C LYS A 160 15.36 -7.99 -15.29
N PRO A 161 14.07 -8.12 -14.92
CA PRO A 161 13.35 -7.05 -14.22
C PRO A 161 13.95 -6.79 -12.83
N LEU A 162 13.75 -5.59 -12.34
CA LEU A 162 14.23 -5.15 -11.02
C LEU A 162 13.76 -6.09 -9.89
N SER A 163 12.48 -6.51 -9.91
CA SER A 163 11.89 -7.43 -8.92
C SER A 163 12.62 -8.78 -8.84
N PHE A 164 13.05 -9.31 -9.99
CA PHE A 164 13.81 -10.56 -10.06
C PHE A 164 15.18 -10.42 -9.36
N VAL A 165 15.92 -9.34 -9.63
CA VAL A 165 17.26 -9.14 -9.06
C VAL A 165 17.20 -8.85 -7.56
N ARG A 166 16.13 -8.22 -7.07
CA ARG A 166 15.89 -8.01 -5.62
C ARG A 166 15.91 -9.31 -4.82
N GLY A 167 15.46 -10.44 -5.37
CA GLY A 167 15.51 -11.74 -4.70
C GLY A 167 16.92 -12.19 -4.32
N PHE A 168 17.96 -11.71 -5.03
CA PHE A 168 19.36 -12.01 -4.71
C PHE A 168 19.95 -11.18 -3.58
N LEU A 169 19.23 -10.19 -3.06
CA LEU A 169 19.64 -9.48 -1.83
C LEU A 169 19.55 -10.37 -0.57
N GLU A 170 18.86 -11.51 -0.65
CA GLU A 170 18.83 -12.53 0.41
C GLU A 170 19.70 -13.76 0.10
N ASP A 171 20.59 -13.70 -0.90
CA ASP A 171 21.50 -14.80 -1.20
C ASP A 171 22.48 -15.04 -0.03
N GLN A 172 22.83 -16.29 0.22
CA GLN A 172 23.78 -16.65 1.27
C GLN A 172 25.19 -16.06 0.99
N ASP A 173 25.60 -16.04 -0.27
CA ASP A 173 26.87 -15.48 -0.70
C ASP A 173 26.83 -13.93 -0.69
N ARG A 174 27.62 -13.33 0.19
CA ARG A 174 27.73 -11.86 0.30
C ARG A 174 28.12 -11.18 -1.00
N SER A 175 28.97 -11.83 -1.82
CA SER A 175 29.40 -11.27 -3.10
C SER A 175 28.26 -11.21 -4.11
N VAL A 176 27.33 -12.17 -4.09
CA VAL A 176 26.10 -12.16 -4.91
C VAL A 176 25.19 -11.03 -4.45
N ARG A 177 24.99 -10.87 -3.13
CA ARG A 177 24.18 -9.75 -2.60
C ARG A 177 24.75 -8.39 -2.99
N ALA A 178 26.08 -8.23 -2.88
CA ALA A 178 26.76 -6.99 -3.27
C ALA A 178 26.58 -6.69 -4.77
N ALA A 179 26.76 -7.72 -5.62
CA ALA A 179 26.55 -7.59 -7.05
C ALA A 179 25.10 -7.25 -7.41
N ALA A 180 24.11 -7.83 -6.70
CA ALA A 180 22.70 -7.51 -6.88
C ALA A 180 22.40 -6.05 -6.50
N ALA A 181 22.91 -5.57 -5.36
CA ALA A 181 22.75 -4.18 -4.95
C ALA A 181 23.41 -3.19 -5.93
N GLU A 182 24.59 -3.53 -6.45
CA GLU A 182 25.26 -2.73 -7.47
C GLU A 182 24.45 -2.66 -8.78
N ALA A 183 23.90 -3.81 -9.24
CA ALA A 183 23.08 -3.86 -10.45
C ALA A 183 21.78 -3.06 -10.26
N ILE A 184 21.12 -3.16 -9.11
CA ILE A 184 19.94 -2.37 -8.76
C ILE A 184 20.28 -0.88 -8.74
N GLY A 185 21.36 -0.49 -8.07
CA GLY A 185 21.80 0.90 -8.01
C GLY A 185 22.07 1.50 -9.40
N LYS A 186 22.79 0.78 -10.28
CA LYS A 186 23.03 1.19 -11.66
C LYS A 186 21.75 1.31 -12.48
N GLY A 187 20.80 0.38 -12.27
CA GLY A 187 19.50 0.44 -12.94
C GLY A 187 18.72 1.69 -12.56
N LEU A 188 18.64 2.00 -11.27
CA LEU A 188 17.99 3.21 -10.77
C LEU A 188 18.72 4.48 -11.22
N GLU A 189 20.06 4.48 -11.21
CA GLU A 189 20.87 5.60 -11.66
C GLU A 189 20.61 5.93 -13.15
N SER A 190 20.35 4.92 -13.98
CA SER A 190 20.06 5.12 -15.41
C SER A 190 18.78 5.89 -15.70
N VAL A 191 17.88 6.00 -14.73
CA VAL A 191 16.60 6.73 -14.82
C VAL A 191 16.49 7.82 -13.75
N SER A 192 17.59 8.18 -13.10
CA SER A 192 17.61 9.13 -11.97
C SER A 192 16.96 10.47 -12.28
N ASP A 193 17.24 11.05 -13.46
CA ASP A 193 16.66 12.34 -13.87
C ASP A 193 15.14 12.28 -13.98
N GLN A 194 14.59 11.13 -14.41
CA GLN A 194 13.14 10.92 -14.48
C GLN A 194 12.54 10.74 -13.09
N LEU A 195 13.21 9.99 -12.19
CA LEU A 195 12.77 9.81 -10.80
C LEU A 195 12.76 11.16 -10.07
N ASP A 196 13.84 11.93 -10.19
CA ASP A 196 13.94 13.28 -9.61
C ASP A 196 12.81 14.19 -10.11
N LYS A 197 12.53 14.14 -11.42
CA LYS A 197 11.46 14.93 -12.05
C LYS A 197 10.08 14.53 -11.53
N TYR A 198 9.75 13.24 -11.50
CA TYR A 198 8.44 12.78 -11.00
C TYR A 198 8.22 13.17 -9.55
N TYR A 199 9.25 13.02 -8.72
CA TYR A 199 9.12 13.40 -7.33
C TYR A 199 8.94 14.92 -7.16
N ASP A 200 9.69 15.72 -7.91
CA ASP A 200 9.59 17.18 -7.90
C ASP A 200 8.19 17.63 -8.35
N ASP A 201 7.68 17.07 -9.44
CA ASP A 201 6.34 17.37 -9.95
C ASP A 201 5.26 16.96 -8.94
N LEU A 202 5.40 15.79 -8.28
CA LEU A 202 4.48 15.34 -7.22
C LEU A 202 4.50 16.26 -6.01
N VAL A 203 5.66 16.72 -5.56
CA VAL A 203 5.77 17.69 -4.45
C VAL A 203 5.08 19.00 -4.81
N LYS A 204 5.30 19.51 -6.03
CA LYS A 204 4.73 20.79 -6.50
C LYS A 204 3.22 20.70 -6.69
N VAL A 205 2.70 19.63 -7.28
CA VAL A 205 1.25 19.48 -7.45
C VAL A 205 0.55 19.39 -6.08
N ARG A 206 1.14 18.68 -5.13
CA ARG A 206 0.63 18.55 -3.77
C ARG A 206 0.65 19.86 -3.00
N ASP A 207 1.73 20.65 -3.10
CA ASP A 207 1.77 22.00 -2.51
C ASP A 207 0.71 22.91 -3.13
N ARG A 208 0.54 22.86 -4.46
CA ARG A 208 -0.49 23.61 -5.19
C ARG A 208 -1.91 23.24 -4.73
N MET A 209 -2.21 21.95 -4.52
CA MET A 209 -3.47 21.49 -3.94
C MET A 209 -3.69 22.06 -2.55
N ALA A 210 -2.67 21.97 -1.69
CA ALA A 210 -2.76 22.50 -0.33
C ALA A 210 -3.06 24.00 -0.31
N LYS A 211 -2.38 24.79 -1.15
CA LYS A 211 -2.63 26.25 -1.28
C LYS A 211 -4.05 26.54 -1.76
N LYS A 212 -4.56 25.81 -2.75
CA LYS A 212 -5.94 25.97 -3.24
C LYS A 212 -6.99 25.63 -2.18
N MET A 213 -6.68 24.69 -1.28
CA MET A 213 -7.52 24.31 -0.15
C MET A 213 -7.36 25.23 1.06
N GLY A 214 -6.47 26.23 1.02
CA GLY A 214 -6.23 27.19 2.09
C GLY A 214 -5.26 26.72 3.18
N TYR A 215 -4.54 25.63 2.96
CA TYR A 215 -3.50 25.13 3.86
C TYR A 215 -2.15 25.82 3.62
N GLU A 216 -1.33 25.90 4.67
CA GLU A 216 0.02 26.46 4.58
C GLU A 216 0.94 25.63 3.67
N ASN A 217 0.83 24.30 3.74
CA ASN A 217 1.57 23.33 2.95
C ASN A 217 0.80 22.00 2.90
N TYR A 218 1.37 21.00 2.23
CA TYR A 218 0.69 19.72 2.03
C TYR A 218 0.58 18.83 3.29
N ILE A 219 1.28 19.12 4.39
CA ILE A 219 1.30 18.24 5.57
C ILE A 219 -0.11 18.02 6.13
N GLU A 220 -0.86 19.10 6.36
CA GLU A 220 -2.22 19.00 6.92
C GLU A 220 -3.19 18.36 5.94
N LEU A 221 -3.17 18.76 4.67
CA LEU A 221 -3.99 18.14 3.62
C LEU A 221 -3.66 16.65 3.47
N GLY A 222 -2.37 16.28 3.50
CA GLY A 222 -1.94 14.89 3.44
C GLY A 222 -2.47 14.05 4.60
N TYR A 223 -2.56 14.61 5.82
CA TYR A 223 -3.16 13.92 6.96
C TYR A 223 -4.64 13.63 6.72
N TYR A 224 -5.41 14.59 6.23
CA TYR A 224 -6.83 14.36 5.90
C TYR A 224 -6.99 13.36 4.76
N ARG A 225 -6.16 13.43 3.71
CA ARG A 225 -6.19 12.48 2.59
C ARG A 225 -5.82 11.05 3.00
N MET A 226 -5.06 10.85 4.09
CA MET A 226 -4.77 9.55 4.69
C MET A 226 -5.84 9.08 5.70
N GLY A 227 -6.92 9.84 5.89
CA GLY A 227 -7.99 9.50 6.84
C GLY A 227 -7.57 9.60 8.30
N ARG A 228 -6.60 10.44 8.64
CA ARG A 228 -6.14 10.65 10.02
C ARG A 228 -7.13 11.48 10.81
N ILE A 229 -7.81 10.85 11.77
CA ILE A 229 -8.89 11.46 12.56
C ILE A 229 -8.41 11.85 13.95
N ASP A 230 -7.66 10.98 14.64
CA ASP A 230 -7.46 11.01 16.08
C ASP A 230 -6.12 11.56 16.50
N TYR A 231 -5.22 11.88 15.56
CA TYR A 231 -3.88 12.34 15.84
C TYR A 231 -3.39 13.36 14.79
N ASN A 232 -2.43 14.15 15.21
CA ASN A 232 -1.89 15.27 14.47
C ASN A 232 -0.35 15.14 14.33
N LYS A 233 0.26 16.11 13.62
CA LYS A 233 1.70 16.12 13.37
C LYS A 233 2.54 16.16 14.64
N GLU A 234 2.08 16.83 15.69
CA GLU A 234 2.78 16.93 16.98
C GLU A 234 2.79 15.58 17.71
N MET A 235 1.71 14.80 17.61
CA MET A 235 1.67 13.43 18.16
C MET A 235 2.59 12.49 17.38
N VAL A 236 2.63 12.62 16.05
CA VAL A 236 3.54 11.83 15.18
C VAL A 236 5.00 12.21 15.45
N GLU A 237 5.30 13.48 15.68
CA GLU A 237 6.64 13.92 16.08
C GLU A 237 7.10 13.29 17.41
N LYS A 238 6.21 13.21 18.39
CA LYS A 238 6.48 12.47 19.66
C LYS A 238 6.70 10.99 19.43
N PHE A 239 5.92 10.38 18.54
CA PHE A 239 6.12 8.99 18.16
C PHE A 239 7.52 8.78 17.56
N ARG A 240 7.94 9.61 16.61
CA ARG A 240 9.29 9.56 16.04
C ARG A 240 10.39 9.71 17.11
N ALA A 241 10.20 10.63 18.06
CA ALA A 241 11.13 10.80 19.18
C ALA A 241 11.22 9.55 20.04
N ASN A 242 10.10 8.91 20.36
CA ASN A 242 10.07 7.64 21.10
C ASN A 242 10.77 6.49 20.35
N VAL A 243 10.59 6.43 19.03
CA VAL A 243 11.29 5.45 18.18
C VAL A 243 12.78 5.67 18.24
N LEU A 244 13.24 6.93 18.14
CA LEU A 244 14.67 7.26 18.23
C LEU A 244 15.28 6.87 19.59
N GLU A 245 14.56 7.10 20.67
CA GLU A 245 15.02 6.82 22.04
C GLU A 245 15.01 5.32 22.37
N SER A 246 13.98 4.58 21.94
CA SER A 246 13.72 3.23 22.43
C SER A 246 13.98 2.16 21.38
N ILE A 247 13.53 2.35 20.13
CA ILE A 247 13.61 1.32 19.08
C ILE A 247 14.96 1.32 18.37
N VAL A 248 15.48 2.49 18.02
CA VAL A 248 16.78 2.60 17.32
C VAL A 248 17.91 1.93 18.08
N PRO A 249 18.08 2.10 19.42
CA PRO A 249 19.09 1.37 20.18
C PRO A 249 18.89 -0.14 20.16
N ALA A 250 17.65 -0.62 20.25
CA ALA A 250 17.33 -2.05 20.19
C ALA A 250 17.70 -2.64 18.82
N VAL A 251 17.31 -1.97 17.73
CA VAL A 251 17.64 -2.40 16.36
C VAL A 251 19.16 -2.37 16.13
N LYS A 252 19.85 -1.33 16.63
CA LYS A 252 21.32 -1.27 16.59
C LYS A 252 21.97 -2.49 17.27
N ALA A 253 21.45 -2.91 18.42
CA ALA A 253 21.94 -4.09 19.12
C ALA A 253 21.65 -5.39 18.33
N ILE A 254 20.46 -5.53 17.74
CA ILE A 254 20.11 -6.65 16.85
C ILE A 254 21.10 -6.71 15.69
N LYS A 255 21.33 -5.60 14.98
CA LYS A 255 22.23 -5.55 13.82
C LYS A 255 23.70 -5.77 14.20
N ALA A 256 24.14 -5.32 15.37
CA ALA A 256 25.49 -5.65 15.88
C ALA A 256 25.65 -7.17 16.10
N GLY A 257 24.64 -7.83 16.69
CA GLY A 257 24.64 -9.29 16.84
C GLY A 257 24.59 -10.04 15.51
N VAL A 258 23.92 -9.49 14.49
CA VAL A 258 23.95 -10.04 13.13
C VAL A 258 25.35 -9.87 12.51
N ALA A 259 25.96 -8.69 12.61
CA ALA A 259 27.30 -8.43 12.09
C ALA A 259 28.33 -9.40 12.68
N GLU A 260 28.27 -9.64 14.02
CA GLU A 260 29.11 -10.62 14.70
C GLU A 260 28.93 -12.04 14.13
N LYS A 261 27.69 -12.50 13.95
CA LYS A 261 27.38 -13.82 13.35
C LYS A 261 27.86 -13.95 11.91
N LEU A 262 27.80 -12.86 11.14
CA LEU A 262 28.27 -12.83 9.76
C LEU A 262 29.78 -12.63 9.64
N GLY A 263 30.49 -12.31 10.73
CA GLY A 263 31.91 -12.01 10.72
C GLY A 263 32.28 -10.75 9.93
N ILE A 264 31.42 -9.72 9.97
CA ILE A 264 31.61 -8.47 9.23
C ILE A 264 31.68 -7.28 10.19
N ASP A 265 32.49 -6.29 9.85
CA ASP A 265 32.68 -5.09 10.67
C ASP A 265 31.57 -4.06 10.46
N GLN A 266 30.99 -4.03 9.26
CA GLN A 266 29.96 -3.06 8.85
C GLN A 266 28.83 -3.75 8.09
N ILE A 267 27.59 -3.49 8.51
CA ILE A 267 26.39 -3.86 7.77
C ILE A 267 26.25 -2.91 6.56
N MET A 268 26.35 -3.46 5.39
CA MET A 268 26.05 -2.76 4.14
C MET A 268 24.56 -2.93 3.82
N ILE A 269 24.02 -2.09 2.92
CA ILE A 269 22.61 -2.19 2.53
C ILE A 269 22.22 -3.59 2.03
N TYR A 270 23.11 -4.27 1.34
CA TYR A 270 22.93 -5.64 0.87
C TYR A 270 23.09 -6.72 1.95
N ASP A 271 23.49 -6.35 3.17
CA ASP A 271 23.51 -7.25 4.33
C ASP A 271 22.31 -7.02 5.27
N ASN A 272 21.47 -5.99 4.97
CA ASN A 272 20.43 -5.58 5.92
C ASN A 272 19.39 -6.68 6.18
N ASP A 273 19.05 -7.46 5.17
CA ASP A 273 17.96 -8.44 5.23
C ASP A 273 18.46 -9.87 5.55
N ILE A 274 19.78 -10.03 5.80
CA ILE A 274 20.39 -11.29 6.22
C ILE A 274 20.53 -11.34 7.75
N VAL A 275 20.16 -12.48 8.35
CA VAL A 275 20.19 -12.67 9.82
C VAL A 275 21.13 -13.79 10.29
N SER A 276 21.67 -14.58 9.37
CA SER A 276 22.52 -15.75 9.67
C SER A 276 23.53 -16.01 8.56
N ALA A 277 24.73 -16.52 8.92
CA ALA A 277 25.75 -16.94 7.95
C ALA A 277 25.32 -18.15 7.12
N GLU A 278 24.41 -18.97 7.63
CA GLU A 278 23.80 -20.09 6.94
C GLU A 278 22.74 -19.66 5.94
N GLY A 279 22.45 -18.36 5.85
CA GLY A 279 21.38 -17.77 5.05
C GLY A 279 20.09 -17.59 5.84
N ASN A 280 19.13 -16.93 5.20
CA ASN A 280 17.78 -16.77 5.75
C ASN A 280 16.96 -18.06 5.65
N PRO A 281 15.99 -18.29 6.53
CA PRO A 281 15.02 -19.36 6.36
C PRO A 281 14.31 -19.24 5.00
N ARG A 282 14.18 -20.35 4.31
CA ARG A 282 13.46 -20.42 3.02
C ARG A 282 12.24 -21.29 3.16
N PRO A 283 11.12 -20.96 2.49
CA PRO A 283 9.95 -21.81 2.46
C PRO A 283 10.28 -23.20 1.89
N MET A 284 9.64 -24.22 2.43
CA MET A 284 9.70 -25.58 1.92
C MET A 284 8.70 -25.75 0.77
N GLY A 285 9.14 -26.39 -0.31
CA GLY A 285 8.28 -26.75 -1.41
C GLY A 285 8.05 -25.62 -2.42
N ASP A 286 7.18 -25.95 -3.37
CA ASP A 286 6.72 -25.05 -4.42
C ASP A 286 5.45 -24.27 -4.03
N LYS A 287 4.94 -23.46 -4.94
CA LYS A 287 3.73 -22.67 -4.74
C LYS A 287 2.55 -23.52 -4.28
N GLU A 288 2.32 -24.65 -4.92
CA GLU A 288 1.20 -25.55 -4.62
C GLU A 288 1.30 -26.09 -3.18
N GLN A 289 2.50 -26.43 -2.72
CA GLN A 289 2.76 -26.89 -1.36
C GLN A 289 2.59 -25.78 -0.34
N ILE A 290 3.07 -24.56 -0.65
CA ILE A 290 2.84 -23.37 0.19
C ILE A 290 1.34 -23.10 0.37
N PHE A 291 0.57 -23.12 -0.72
CA PHE A 291 -0.88 -22.92 -0.65
C PHE A 291 -1.61 -24.06 0.05
N ALA A 292 -1.13 -25.29 -0.04
CA ALA A 292 -1.67 -26.42 0.73
C ALA A 292 -1.41 -26.24 2.25
N ALA A 293 -0.19 -25.83 2.62
CA ALA A 293 0.16 -25.51 4.00
C ALA A 293 -0.68 -24.33 4.54
N ALA A 294 -0.91 -23.30 3.72
CA ALA A 294 -1.77 -22.17 4.09
C ALA A 294 -3.23 -22.61 4.34
N ARG A 295 -3.80 -23.45 3.50
CA ARG A 295 -5.14 -24.03 3.76
C ARG A 295 -5.19 -24.77 5.10
N GLN A 296 -4.20 -25.63 5.36
CA GLN A 296 -4.13 -26.35 6.63
C GLN A 296 -4.06 -25.36 7.80
N MET A 297 -3.15 -24.41 7.75
CA MET A 297 -2.96 -23.39 8.80
C MET A 297 -4.25 -22.63 9.09
N TYR A 298 -4.90 -22.09 8.07
CA TYR A 298 -6.11 -21.28 8.27
C TYR A 298 -7.31 -22.11 8.70
N ASN A 299 -7.45 -23.36 8.25
CA ASN A 299 -8.47 -24.29 8.75
C ASN A 299 -8.27 -24.63 10.24
N GLU A 300 -7.02 -24.85 10.67
CA GLU A 300 -6.71 -25.13 12.09
C GLU A 300 -6.82 -23.86 12.95
N MET A 301 -6.53 -22.67 12.40
CA MET A 301 -6.67 -21.38 13.09
C MET A 301 -8.13 -21.07 13.38
N ASN A 302 -9.00 -21.17 12.37
CA ASN A 302 -10.44 -20.98 12.47
C ASN A 302 -11.14 -21.55 11.23
N PRO A 303 -12.16 -22.42 11.35
CA PRO A 303 -12.86 -23.01 10.21
C PRO A 303 -13.48 -21.99 9.24
N GLU A 304 -13.91 -20.82 9.71
CA GLU A 304 -14.45 -19.76 8.85
C GLU A 304 -13.36 -19.14 7.99
N ILE A 305 -12.17 -18.90 8.58
CA ILE A 305 -11.00 -18.39 7.85
C ILE A 305 -10.52 -19.42 6.83
N GLY A 306 -10.47 -20.70 7.21
CA GLY A 306 -10.12 -21.79 6.31
C GLY A 306 -11.05 -21.90 5.11
N ALA A 307 -12.36 -21.85 5.33
CA ALA A 307 -13.35 -21.87 4.27
C ALA A 307 -13.20 -20.64 3.32
N PHE A 308 -12.87 -19.49 3.85
CA PHE A 308 -12.59 -18.31 3.04
C PHE A 308 -11.30 -18.48 2.20
N MET A 309 -10.23 -19.05 2.77
CA MET A 309 -9.01 -19.35 2.03
C MET A 309 -9.27 -20.32 0.87
N GLU A 310 -10.07 -21.36 1.10
CA GLU A 310 -10.49 -22.30 0.05
C GLU A 310 -11.29 -21.58 -1.05
N ALA A 311 -12.26 -20.74 -0.68
CA ALA A 311 -13.05 -19.97 -1.62
C ALA A 311 -12.20 -19.02 -2.48
N MET A 312 -11.20 -18.34 -1.90
CA MET A 312 -10.28 -17.50 -2.66
C MET A 312 -9.42 -18.29 -3.63
N GLN A 313 -8.97 -19.50 -3.27
CA GLN A 313 -8.23 -20.36 -4.18
C GLN A 313 -9.10 -20.89 -5.31
N GLU A 314 -10.34 -21.33 -5.03
CA GLU A 314 -11.29 -21.76 -6.06
C GLU A 314 -11.64 -20.60 -7.02
N ALA A 315 -11.70 -19.36 -6.52
CA ALA A 315 -11.89 -18.15 -7.31
C ALA A 315 -10.65 -17.75 -8.12
N GLU A 316 -9.52 -18.45 -8.01
CA GLU A 316 -8.23 -18.02 -8.57
C GLU A 316 -7.91 -16.55 -8.19
N ALA A 317 -8.16 -16.21 -6.91
CA ALA A 317 -8.04 -14.83 -6.40
C ALA A 317 -6.62 -14.48 -5.91
N PHE A 318 -5.61 -15.22 -6.37
CA PHE A 318 -4.19 -14.98 -6.10
C PHE A 318 -3.40 -14.97 -7.41
N ASP A 319 -2.65 -13.92 -7.65
CA ASP A 319 -1.62 -13.89 -8.69
C ASP A 319 -0.27 -13.57 -8.03
N VAL A 320 0.53 -14.60 -7.78
CA VAL A 320 1.78 -14.50 -7.00
C VAL A 320 3.04 -14.75 -7.84
N GLU A 321 2.93 -15.10 -9.12
CA GLU A 321 4.07 -15.40 -9.96
C GLU A 321 4.63 -14.11 -10.61
N PRO A 322 5.94 -13.83 -10.47
CA PRO A 322 6.57 -12.71 -11.13
C PRO A 322 6.65 -12.95 -12.64
N ARG A 323 6.44 -11.91 -13.44
CA ARG A 323 6.60 -11.95 -14.90
C ARG A 323 6.91 -10.56 -15.46
N ILE A 324 7.43 -10.53 -16.68
CA ILE A 324 7.68 -9.28 -17.40
C ILE A 324 6.34 -8.58 -17.66
N GLY A 325 6.31 -7.26 -17.44
CA GLY A 325 5.11 -6.46 -17.59
C GLY A 325 4.18 -6.44 -16.37
N LYS A 326 4.34 -7.35 -15.41
CA LYS A 326 3.59 -7.29 -14.16
C LYS A 326 4.18 -6.23 -13.23
N TRP A 327 3.32 -5.50 -12.53
CA TRP A 327 3.75 -4.57 -11.49
C TRP A 327 4.55 -5.29 -10.38
N GLY A 328 5.66 -4.68 -9.95
CA GLY A 328 6.64 -5.33 -9.08
C GLY A 328 6.34 -5.31 -7.58
N GLY A 329 5.21 -4.77 -7.16
CA GLY A 329 4.78 -4.72 -5.76
C GLY A 329 3.85 -5.87 -5.37
N GLY A 330 3.19 -5.72 -4.21
CA GLY A 330 2.11 -6.56 -3.71
C GLY A 330 0.98 -5.71 -3.16
N TYR A 331 -0.24 -6.18 -3.25
CA TYR A 331 -1.42 -5.57 -2.65
C TYR A 331 -2.58 -6.55 -2.54
N CYS A 332 -3.53 -6.23 -1.66
CA CYS A 332 -4.87 -6.78 -1.68
C CYS A 332 -5.87 -5.71 -2.14
N THR A 333 -6.80 -6.08 -3.00
CA THR A 333 -7.92 -5.23 -3.44
C THR A 333 -9.25 -5.97 -3.31
N ASN A 334 -10.37 -5.25 -3.41
CA ASN A 334 -11.71 -5.82 -3.30
C ASN A 334 -12.58 -5.41 -4.49
N PHE A 335 -13.18 -6.37 -5.16
CA PHE A 335 -14.19 -6.11 -6.20
C PHE A 335 -15.56 -6.09 -5.52
N ALA A 336 -15.95 -4.92 -5.03
CA ALA A 336 -17.08 -4.73 -4.10
C ALA A 336 -18.40 -5.32 -4.63
N ARG A 337 -18.74 -5.14 -5.92
CA ARG A 337 -19.94 -5.70 -6.55
C ARG A 337 -19.99 -7.23 -6.48
N PHE A 338 -18.81 -7.87 -6.52
CA PHE A 338 -18.67 -9.32 -6.48
C PHE A 338 -18.33 -9.83 -5.07
N LYS A 339 -18.10 -8.93 -4.10
CA LYS A 339 -17.64 -9.23 -2.74
C LYS A 339 -16.42 -10.15 -2.75
N GLN A 340 -15.53 -9.93 -3.70
CA GLN A 340 -14.39 -10.78 -3.99
C GLN A 340 -13.08 -10.01 -3.79
N PRO A 341 -12.34 -10.30 -2.70
CA PRO A 341 -10.97 -9.84 -2.55
C PRO A 341 -10.03 -10.53 -3.56
N PHE A 342 -8.94 -9.85 -3.90
CA PHE A 342 -7.90 -10.37 -4.80
C PHE A 342 -6.52 -9.93 -4.30
N ILE A 343 -5.55 -10.84 -4.37
CA ILE A 343 -4.16 -10.63 -3.93
C ILE A 343 -3.23 -10.71 -5.13
N LEU A 344 -2.46 -9.63 -5.36
CA LEU A 344 -1.33 -9.60 -6.26
C LEU A 344 -0.04 -9.60 -5.43
N ALA A 345 0.90 -10.50 -5.76
CA ALA A 345 2.23 -10.56 -5.17
C ALA A 345 3.28 -11.01 -6.20
N ASN A 346 4.55 -11.04 -5.82
CA ASN A 346 5.64 -11.51 -6.67
C ASN A 346 6.56 -12.41 -5.85
N PHE A 347 6.24 -13.70 -5.76
CA PHE A 347 7.02 -14.69 -5.02
C PHE A 347 8.40 -14.88 -5.65
N ASN A 348 9.41 -14.93 -4.81
CA ASN A 348 10.82 -15.02 -5.21
C ASN A 348 11.61 -16.12 -4.49
N GLY A 349 10.95 -16.98 -3.69
CA GLY A 349 11.57 -18.08 -2.94
C GLY A 349 12.23 -17.66 -1.63
N SER A 350 12.00 -16.42 -1.16
CA SER A 350 12.45 -15.96 0.14
C SER A 350 11.39 -16.19 1.23
N SER A 351 11.75 -15.98 2.51
CA SER A 351 10.78 -15.98 3.59
C SER A 351 9.69 -14.91 3.41
N GLY A 352 9.99 -13.84 2.68
CA GLY A 352 9.05 -12.78 2.36
C GLY A 352 7.82 -13.24 1.58
N ASP A 353 7.88 -14.37 0.86
CA ASP A 353 6.70 -14.95 0.20
C ASP A 353 5.62 -15.34 1.21
N ILE A 354 6.02 -15.86 2.38
CA ILE A 354 5.10 -16.23 3.45
C ILE A 354 4.63 -15.00 4.20
N ASP A 355 5.53 -14.02 4.44
CA ASP A 355 5.19 -12.75 5.07
C ASP A 355 4.11 -12.04 4.25
N VAL A 356 4.32 -11.85 2.94
CA VAL A 356 3.37 -11.22 2.02
C VAL A 356 2.06 -12.01 1.93
N MET A 357 2.12 -13.34 1.82
CA MET A 357 0.91 -14.16 1.74
C MET A 357 0.04 -13.99 2.99
N THR A 358 0.62 -14.02 4.19
CA THR A 358 -0.13 -13.87 5.44
C THR A 358 -0.62 -12.44 5.65
N HIS A 359 0.19 -11.46 5.28
CA HIS A 359 -0.13 -10.03 5.31
C HIS A 359 -1.34 -9.71 4.41
N GLU A 360 -1.22 -9.98 3.11
CA GLU A 360 -2.27 -9.68 2.14
C GLU A 360 -3.56 -10.48 2.42
N PHE A 361 -3.43 -11.70 2.94
CA PHE A 361 -4.59 -12.47 3.38
C PHE A 361 -5.27 -11.85 4.60
N GLY A 362 -4.53 -11.17 5.48
CA GLY A 362 -5.09 -10.36 6.56
C GLY A 362 -5.99 -9.24 6.03
N HIS A 363 -5.54 -8.53 4.99
CA HIS A 363 -6.37 -7.55 4.28
C HIS A 363 -7.60 -8.20 3.63
N ALA A 364 -7.40 -9.31 2.90
CA ALA A 364 -8.50 -10.01 2.24
C ALA A 364 -9.58 -10.48 3.23
N TRP A 365 -9.16 -10.99 4.40
CA TRP A 365 -10.07 -11.40 5.45
C TRP A 365 -10.87 -10.22 6.02
N ALA A 366 -10.21 -9.08 6.29
CA ALA A 366 -10.88 -7.89 6.77
C ALA A 366 -11.90 -7.37 5.74
N MET A 367 -11.53 -7.30 4.46
CA MET A 367 -12.43 -6.92 3.36
C MET A 367 -13.61 -7.89 3.22
N HIS A 368 -13.34 -9.21 3.36
CA HIS A 368 -14.41 -10.21 3.36
C HIS A 368 -15.42 -9.97 4.50
N LYS A 369 -14.96 -9.70 5.70
CA LYS A 369 -15.85 -9.40 6.83
C LYS A 369 -16.62 -8.10 6.59
N ALA A 370 -15.99 -7.05 6.09
CA ALA A 370 -16.62 -5.79 5.77
C ALA A 370 -17.71 -5.92 4.68
N ASN A 371 -17.47 -6.72 3.64
CA ASN A 371 -18.45 -7.00 2.57
C ASN A 371 -19.79 -7.55 3.06
N TYR A 372 -19.85 -8.10 4.28
CA TYR A 372 -21.05 -8.77 4.81
C TYR A 372 -21.57 -8.19 6.13
N GLN A 373 -20.77 -7.40 6.84
CA GLN A 373 -21.08 -7.01 8.22
C GLN A 373 -21.00 -5.50 8.48
N GLY A 374 -20.43 -4.72 7.56
CA GLY A 374 -20.16 -3.32 7.75
C GLY A 374 -21.07 -2.38 6.98
N ASP A 375 -21.03 -1.10 7.35
CA ASP A 375 -21.46 -0.02 6.49
C ASP A 375 -20.41 0.18 5.37
N PRO A 376 -20.81 0.33 4.10
CA PRO A 376 -19.85 0.47 2.97
C PRO A 376 -18.84 1.61 3.13
N GLU A 377 -19.15 2.64 3.93
CA GLU A 377 -18.24 3.75 4.21
C GLU A 377 -17.29 3.51 5.42
N CYS A 378 -17.33 2.30 6.00
CA CYS A 378 -16.52 1.90 7.15
C CYS A 378 -15.72 0.62 6.90
N ASP A 379 -15.60 0.17 5.66
CA ASP A 379 -14.92 -1.07 5.30
C ASP A 379 -13.39 -0.97 5.39
N VAL A 380 -12.84 0.21 5.17
CA VAL A 380 -11.42 0.50 5.30
C VAL A 380 -11.24 1.66 6.28
N GLY A 381 -10.37 1.48 7.27
CA GLY A 381 -10.01 2.54 8.20
C GLY A 381 -9.03 3.55 7.60
N SER A 382 -8.29 4.26 8.47
CA SER A 382 -7.16 5.08 8.03
C SER A 382 -6.06 4.21 7.44
N MET A 383 -5.12 4.82 6.71
CA MET A 383 -3.97 4.10 6.15
C MET A 383 -3.20 3.30 7.22
N GLU A 384 -3.08 3.83 8.45
CA GLU A 384 -2.40 3.16 9.55
C GLU A 384 -3.21 2.00 10.13
N THR A 385 -4.52 2.15 10.27
CA THR A 385 -5.38 1.07 10.80
C THR A 385 -5.52 -0.08 9.82
N ALA A 386 -5.39 0.17 8.53
CA ALA A 386 -5.40 -0.85 7.50
C ALA A 386 -4.32 -1.93 7.73
N GLU A 387 -3.15 -1.55 8.27
CA GLU A 387 -2.05 -2.48 8.54
C GLU A 387 -2.19 -3.23 9.88
N THR A 388 -3.16 -2.89 10.71
CA THR A 388 -3.37 -3.57 12.00
C THR A 388 -3.79 -5.02 11.80
N HIS A 389 -4.72 -5.29 10.88
CA HIS A 389 -5.21 -6.65 10.63
C HIS A 389 -4.25 -7.45 9.75
N SER A 390 -3.55 -6.84 8.81
CA SER A 390 -2.56 -7.51 7.96
C SER A 390 -1.35 -7.96 8.76
N MET A 391 -0.70 -7.07 9.49
CA MET A 391 0.44 -7.40 10.35
C MET A 391 0.06 -8.33 11.51
N SER A 392 -1.14 -8.20 12.07
CA SER A 392 -1.62 -9.14 13.09
C SER A 392 -1.75 -10.56 12.54
N MET A 393 -2.20 -10.74 11.31
CA MET A 393 -2.33 -12.05 10.68
C MET A 393 -0.97 -12.73 10.50
N GLU A 394 0.09 -11.98 10.18
CA GLU A 394 1.46 -12.50 10.15
C GLU A 394 1.85 -13.12 11.50
N PHE A 395 1.60 -12.43 12.62
CA PHE A 395 1.92 -12.93 13.96
C PHE A 395 0.99 -14.06 14.42
N PHE A 396 -0.29 -14.01 14.08
CA PHE A 396 -1.23 -15.09 14.41
C PHE A 396 -0.88 -16.39 13.70
N SER A 397 -0.20 -16.36 12.56
CA SER A 397 0.23 -17.54 11.82
C SER A 397 1.45 -18.25 12.42
N TRP A 398 2.20 -17.64 13.35
CA TRP A 398 3.43 -18.20 13.93
C TRP A 398 3.34 -19.63 14.46
N PRO A 399 2.27 -20.08 15.15
CA PRO A 399 2.16 -21.47 15.60
C PRO A 399 2.27 -22.52 14.49
N TRP A 400 1.96 -22.13 13.25
CA TRP A 400 1.96 -23.01 12.08
C TRP A 400 3.16 -22.86 11.16
N MET A 401 4.14 -22.05 11.51
CA MET A 401 5.31 -21.83 10.65
C MET A 401 6.14 -23.11 10.40
N HIS A 402 5.96 -24.15 11.21
CA HIS A 402 6.52 -25.47 10.96
C HIS A 402 5.97 -26.14 9.69
N LEU A 403 4.84 -25.68 9.16
CA LEU A 403 4.29 -26.15 7.88
C LEU A 403 5.05 -25.54 6.67
N PHE A 404 5.70 -24.40 6.87
CA PHE A 404 6.37 -23.65 5.81
C PHE A 404 7.90 -23.70 5.90
N PHE A 405 8.46 -23.88 7.08
CA PHE A 405 9.91 -23.79 7.31
C PHE A 405 10.42 -24.98 8.11
N ALA A 406 11.58 -25.50 7.67
CA ALA A 406 12.28 -26.57 8.43
C ALA A 406 12.70 -26.09 9.82
N ASP A 407 13.13 -24.83 9.97
CA ASP A 407 13.35 -24.15 11.25
C ASP A 407 12.36 -22.98 11.42
N ALA A 408 11.17 -23.31 11.92
CA ALA A 408 10.15 -22.32 12.22
C ALA A 408 10.59 -21.27 13.25
N LYS A 409 11.47 -21.65 14.19
CA LYS A 409 11.96 -20.71 15.20
C LYS A 409 12.93 -19.70 14.60
N ALA A 410 13.76 -20.11 13.64
CA ALA A 410 14.62 -19.19 12.90
C ALA A 410 13.78 -18.19 12.09
N TYR A 411 12.72 -18.66 11.43
CA TYR A 411 11.79 -17.78 10.75
C TYR A 411 11.14 -16.77 11.70
N CYS A 412 10.53 -17.21 12.80
CA CYS A 412 9.88 -16.29 13.74
C CYS A 412 10.86 -15.24 14.31
N ARG A 413 12.13 -15.62 14.55
CA ARG A 413 13.16 -14.66 14.98
C ARG A 413 13.49 -13.64 13.89
N LYS A 414 13.60 -14.09 12.63
CA LYS A 414 13.80 -13.18 11.48
C LYS A 414 12.63 -12.22 11.35
N HIS A 415 11.42 -12.73 11.27
CA HIS A 415 10.19 -11.95 11.11
C HIS A 415 10.05 -10.86 12.21
N LEU A 416 10.31 -11.22 13.49
CA LEU A 416 10.30 -10.23 14.58
C LEU A 416 11.42 -9.18 14.40
N SER A 417 12.61 -9.62 13.97
CA SER A 417 13.73 -8.72 13.70
C SER A 417 13.39 -7.73 12.58
N ASP A 418 12.75 -8.22 11.52
CA ASP A 418 12.34 -7.42 10.36
C ASP A 418 11.28 -6.41 10.75
N ALA A 419 10.26 -6.81 11.52
CA ALA A 419 9.23 -5.92 12.04
C ALA A 419 9.83 -4.78 12.89
N LEU A 420 10.79 -5.08 13.77
CA LEU A 420 11.48 -4.07 14.57
C LEU A 420 12.38 -3.17 13.69
N THR A 421 13.08 -3.75 12.71
CA THR A 421 13.99 -3.04 11.81
C THR A 421 13.25 -2.12 10.85
N PHE A 422 12.00 -2.46 10.50
CA PHE A 422 11.15 -1.63 9.65
C PHE A 422 10.78 -0.29 10.31
N ILE A 423 10.54 -0.27 11.64
CA ILE A 423 10.05 0.93 12.34
C ILE A 423 10.98 2.15 12.16
N PRO A 424 12.32 2.06 12.36
CA PRO A 424 13.22 3.18 12.06
C PRO A 424 13.15 3.67 10.60
N TYR A 425 12.96 2.75 9.64
CA TYR A 425 12.79 3.13 8.24
C TYR A 425 11.46 3.87 8.00
N GLY A 426 10.37 3.36 8.54
CA GLY A 426 9.05 3.99 8.42
C GLY A 426 9.06 5.43 8.95
N VAL A 427 9.72 5.70 10.08
CA VAL A 427 9.81 7.06 10.61
C VAL A 427 10.78 7.96 9.82
N ILE A 428 11.78 7.39 9.10
CA ILE A 428 12.57 8.17 8.13
C ILE A 428 11.66 8.71 7.03
N VAL A 429 10.85 7.83 6.43
CA VAL A 429 9.93 8.22 5.34
C VAL A 429 8.97 9.31 5.83
N ASP A 430 8.39 9.15 7.02
CA ASP A 430 7.47 10.14 7.60
C ASP A 430 8.15 11.49 7.88
N GLU A 431 9.31 11.51 8.56
CA GLU A 431 10.03 12.77 8.85
C GLU A 431 10.54 13.43 7.58
N TYR A 432 10.98 12.63 6.60
CA TYR A 432 11.42 13.12 5.31
C TYR A 432 10.30 13.86 4.58
N GLN A 433 9.11 13.26 4.49
CA GLN A 433 7.95 13.89 3.86
C GLN A 433 7.56 15.19 4.57
N HIS A 434 7.57 15.23 5.90
CA HIS A 434 7.32 16.46 6.64
C HIS A 434 8.30 17.58 6.27
N ARG A 435 9.61 17.25 6.16
CA ARG A 435 10.62 18.25 5.79
C ARG A 435 10.45 18.74 4.35
N VAL A 436 10.20 17.82 3.42
CA VAL A 436 10.02 18.15 1.99
C VAL A 436 8.76 18.99 1.78
N TYR A 437 7.61 18.59 2.37
CA TYR A 437 6.37 19.35 2.22
C TYR A 437 6.36 20.69 2.98
N ALA A 438 7.20 20.83 4.01
CA ALA A 438 7.43 22.14 4.64
C ALA A 438 8.29 23.08 3.77
N GLN A 439 9.07 22.52 2.84
CA GLN A 439 9.97 23.27 1.94
C GLN A 439 9.87 22.70 0.51
N PRO A 440 8.75 22.95 -0.18
CA PRO A 440 8.44 22.30 -1.47
C PRO A 440 9.40 22.69 -2.61
N ASP A 441 10.19 23.73 -2.43
CA ASP A 441 11.19 24.22 -3.41
C ASP A 441 12.57 23.56 -3.26
N MET A 442 12.73 22.56 -2.37
CA MET A 442 13.98 21.81 -2.25
C MET A 442 14.38 21.19 -3.59
N THR A 443 15.64 21.38 -3.97
CA THR A 443 16.25 20.67 -5.09
C THR A 443 16.43 19.19 -4.78
N PRO A 444 16.58 18.31 -5.80
CA PRO A 444 16.90 16.89 -5.59
C PRO A 444 18.13 16.68 -4.69
N ALA A 445 19.17 17.49 -4.86
CA ALA A 445 20.39 17.41 -4.05
C ALA A 445 20.13 17.73 -2.56
N GLU A 446 19.31 18.73 -2.26
CA GLU A 446 18.91 19.06 -0.89
C GLU A 446 18.04 17.96 -0.28
N ARG A 447 17.11 17.38 -1.05
CA ARG A 447 16.33 16.22 -0.63
C ARG A 447 17.21 15.01 -0.31
N ASN A 448 18.21 14.73 -1.16
CA ASN A 448 19.19 13.67 -0.91
C ASN A 448 19.96 13.90 0.40
N GLN A 449 20.36 15.14 0.68
CA GLN A 449 21.04 15.48 1.94
C GLN A 449 20.14 15.25 3.15
N VAL A 450 18.88 15.67 3.08
CA VAL A 450 17.89 15.41 4.15
C VAL A 450 17.74 13.90 4.40
N TRP A 451 17.68 13.10 3.32
CA TRP A 451 17.58 11.64 3.47
C TRP A 451 18.81 11.04 4.17
N LEU A 452 20.02 11.45 3.78
CA LEU A 452 21.27 11.00 4.43
C LEU A 452 21.34 11.37 5.92
N GLU A 453 20.89 12.57 6.28
CA GLU A 453 20.81 12.99 7.69
C GLU A 453 19.87 12.07 8.48
N LEU A 454 18.70 11.75 7.92
CA LEU A 454 17.71 10.88 8.57
C LEU A 454 18.19 9.43 8.66
N GLU A 455 18.90 8.92 7.63
CA GLU A 455 19.56 7.62 7.71
C GLU A 455 20.58 7.58 8.84
N GLY A 456 21.43 8.59 8.96
CA GLY A 456 22.40 8.70 10.05
C GLY A 456 21.74 8.79 11.43
N LYS A 457 20.56 9.41 11.51
CA LYS A 457 19.78 9.56 12.75
C LYS A 457 19.11 8.25 13.18
N TYR A 458 18.38 7.59 12.26
CA TYR A 458 17.52 6.45 12.60
C TYR A 458 18.10 5.08 12.29
N ARG A 459 19.04 4.99 11.33
CA ARG A 459 19.69 3.74 10.93
C ARG A 459 21.23 3.85 10.93
N PRO A 460 21.87 4.32 12.02
CA PRO A 460 23.32 4.58 12.09
C PRO A 460 24.18 3.32 11.95
N TYR A 461 23.57 2.14 11.95
CA TYR A 461 24.22 0.85 11.77
C TYR A 461 24.40 0.45 10.30
N LEU A 462 23.73 1.17 9.36
CA LEU A 462 23.63 0.81 7.95
C LEU A 462 24.54 1.68 7.09
N SER A 463 25.23 1.09 6.10
CA SER A 463 26.06 1.80 5.14
C SER A 463 25.61 1.54 3.70
N TYR A 464 25.64 2.60 2.89
CA TYR A 464 25.38 2.57 1.45
C TYR A 464 26.64 2.82 0.62
N GLN A 465 27.80 2.93 1.27
CA GLN A 465 29.06 3.32 0.63
C GLN A 465 29.41 2.40 -0.53
N GLY A 466 29.71 2.97 -1.68
CA GLY A 466 30.12 2.26 -2.89
C GLY A 466 28.94 1.62 -3.67
N ILE A 467 27.69 1.82 -3.26
CA ILE A 467 26.53 1.36 -4.02
C ILE A 467 26.02 2.52 -4.90
N PRO A 468 26.13 2.39 -6.22
CA PRO A 468 25.70 3.43 -7.15
C PRO A 468 24.28 3.92 -6.84
N TYR A 469 24.00 5.20 -7.08
CA TYR A 469 22.75 5.87 -6.79
C TYR A 469 22.40 5.91 -5.30
N LEU A 470 22.34 4.76 -4.61
CA LEU A 470 21.87 4.66 -3.22
C LEU A 470 22.77 5.41 -2.21
N GLU A 471 24.09 5.44 -2.43
CA GLU A 471 25.03 6.17 -1.56
C GLU A 471 24.81 7.69 -1.55
N LYS A 472 24.09 8.21 -2.54
CA LYS A 472 23.76 9.64 -2.67
C LYS A 472 22.56 10.08 -1.84
N GLY A 473 21.89 9.16 -1.12
CA GLY A 473 20.68 9.44 -0.35
C GLY A 473 19.41 9.48 -1.20
N THR A 474 19.30 8.63 -2.20
CA THR A 474 18.24 8.62 -3.21
C THR A 474 17.18 7.53 -2.95
N ARG A 475 16.95 7.15 -1.69
CA ARG A 475 15.92 6.14 -1.32
C ARG A 475 14.57 6.74 -0.92
N TRP A 476 14.41 8.01 -1.12
CA TRP A 476 13.13 8.70 -0.93
C TRP A 476 12.14 8.44 -2.04
#